data_771276c602712f90130ac411be261805
#
_entry.id   771276c602712f90130ac411be261805
#
_cell.length_a   1.000
_cell.length_b   1.000
_cell.length_c   1.000
_cell.angle_alpha   90.00
_cell.angle_beta   90.00
_cell.angle_gamma   90.00
#
_symmetry.space_group_name_H-M   'P 1'
#
loop_
_entity.id
_entity.type
_entity.pdbx_description
1 polymer ?
#
loop_
_entity_poly.entity_id
_entity_poly.type
_entity_poly.pdbx_seq_one_letter_code
_entity_poly.pdbx_strand_id
1 'polypeptide(L)'
;MQSRARRFATRAGYHRWMHRIRVAAAAAFIALVAIGCQSSPTSTAVGDTPAATRPSVLLVSIDGFRADYLGRGITPNIDRLAADGARARWLEPSYPSLTFPNHYSIVTGLRPDRHGIVNNTMEDPALGAFSLGRREAVGDGRWWGGEPVWVTAENAGLPTATLFWPGSEAAIGGVRPTRWLPYDGDLPDASRVDTVLGWLSEPDTTRPRFATLYFDALDHAGHDAGPDSPEATSAIVAMDAAIGRLLDGLEVRGLQDRVDIVLVSDHGMAEVPATQVIASEDMVDPAVARAVSGGPALGFEPLPGQVAQAEAKLLGTHPHYACWRKHELPPQWHYGKHPRVPAIICQMDEGWSTASRERIARWPRSGVRGAHGFDPALPSMRAIFIARGPSIRDGVVVPAFDNVDVYPLLMRLVGLPAASNDGDGDALGVLEPGLDGHP
;
A
#
# COMPACT_ATOMS: atom_id res chain seq x y z
N MET A 1 35.43 6.55 -56.19
CA MET A 1 36.19 7.83 -56.39
C MET A 1 36.39 8.39 -54.98
N GLN A 2 37.58 8.19 -54.47
CA GLN A 2 38.59 9.13 -53.97
C GLN A 2 38.11 9.91 -52.73
N SER A 3 38.59 9.62 -51.54
CA SER A 3 39.94 9.66 -50.92
C SER A 3 40.31 11.03 -50.36
N ARG A 4 40.69 11.03 -49.07
CA ARG A 4 41.83 11.63 -48.35
C ARG A 4 41.41 12.19 -47.00
N ALA A 5 41.71 11.68 -45.82
CA ALA A 5 42.99 11.39 -45.15
C ALA A 5 44.00 12.57 -45.09
N ARG A 6 44.29 13.05 -43.89
CA ARG A 6 45.57 13.49 -43.30
C ARG A 6 45.30 14.00 -41.88
N ARG A 7 45.79 13.47 -40.81
CA ARG A 7 47.11 13.17 -40.22
C ARG A 7 47.90 14.39 -39.75
N PHE A 8 48.42 14.23 -38.55
CA PHE A 8 49.65 14.76 -37.89
C PHE A 8 49.49 16.10 -37.14
N ALA A 9 50.21 16.37 -36.02
CA ALA A 9 51.02 15.63 -35.06
C ALA A 9 51.41 16.59 -33.92
N THR A 10 51.56 16.05 -32.70
CA THR A 10 52.66 16.08 -31.73
C THR A 10 53.37 17.38 -31.30
N ARG A 11 53.57 17.47 -30.01
CA ARG A 11 54.78 17.67 -29.16
C ARG A 11 54.50 18.63 -28.01
N ALA A 12 54.57 18.25 -26.75
CA ALA A 12 55.70 17.85 -25.89
C ALA A 12 56.61 19.00 -25.44
N GLY A 13 56.82 19.12 -24.17
CA GLY A 13 57.96 19.83 -23.55
C GLY A 13 57.63 20.46 -22.19
N TYR A 14 57.94 19.83 -21.08
CA TYR A 14 59.10 20.01 -20.20
C TYR A 14 59.11 21.35 -19.42
N HIS A 15 59.21 21.40 -18.12
CA HIS A 15 60.28 21.15 -17.14
C HIS A 15 59.82 21.46 -15.71
N ARG A 16 59.99 20.54 -14.81
CA ARG A 16 60.68 20.54 -13.53
C ARG A 16 61.24 21.86 -13.03
N TRP A 17 61.02 22.14 -11.73
CA TRP A 17 62.02 22.60 -10.80
C TRP A 17 61.72 22.19 -9.36
N MET A 18 62.69 21.52 -8.74
CA MET A 18 62.82 21.19 -7.31
C MET A 18 63.68 22.28 -6.61
N HIS A 19 63.43 22.49 -5.32
CA HIS A 19 64.43 22.51 -4.23
C HIS A 19 63.78 22.87 -2.91
N ARG A 20 63.76 21.96 -1.95
CA ARG A 20 64.54 21.84 -0.71
C ARG A 20 64.85 23.15 0.01
N ILE A 21 64.46 23.22 1.31
CA ILE A 21 65.38 23.46 2.45
C ILE A 21 64.70 23.03 3.77
N ARG A 22 65.51 22.34 4.59
CA ARG A 22 65.29 21.88 5.97
C ARG A 22 65.52 23.07 6.94
N VAL A 23 64.95 23.02 8.17
CA VAL A 23 65.69 22.89 9.43
C VAL A 23 64.76 23.00 10.64
N ALA A 24 65.08 22.23 11.66
CA ALA A 24 64.44 22.01 12.95
C ALA A 24 64.56 23.14 13.96
N ALA A 25 63.68 23.16 14.94
CA ALA A 25 64.04 23.53 16.34
C ALA A 25 62.98 22.99 17.30
N ALA A 26 63.42 22.23 18.28
CA ALA A 26 62.69 21.76 19.45
C ALA A 26 62.66 22.84 20.55
N ALA A 27 61.52 22.94 21.27
CA ALA A 27 61.51 23.47 22.62
C ALA A 27 60.41 22.79 23.44
N ALA A 28 60.79 22.08 24.46
CA ALA A 28 59.96 21.49 25.48
C ALA A 28 59.47 22.59 26.46
N PHE A 29 58.19 22.51 26.87
CA PHE A 29 57.75 23.13 28.12
C PHE A 29 56.82 22.20 28.86
N ILE A 30 57.23 21.85 30.07
CA ILE A 30 56.52 21.10 31.10
C ILE A 30 55.61 22.10 31.80
N ALA A 31 54.34 21.79 32.03
CA ALA A 31 53.61 22.21 33.25
C ALA A 31 52.23 21.60 33.40
N LEU A 32 52.09 20.97 34.52
CA LEU A 32 50.93 20.80 35.44
C LEU A 32 49.64 20.12 35.01
N VAL A 33 49.51 18.97 35.61
CA VAL A 33 48.29 18.19 35.88
C VAL A 33 47.35 19.00 36.75
N ALA A 34 46.13 19.26 36.25
CA ALA A 34 44.98 19.56 37.06
C ALA A 34 43.95 18.45 36.81
N ILE A 35 43.81 17.57 37.81
CA ILE A 35 42.76 16.52 37.86
C ILE A 35 41.44 17.21 38.18
N GLY A 36 40.65 17.44 37.16
CA GLY A 36 39.24 17.82 37.29
C GLY A 36 38.38 16.60 37.04
N CYS A 37 37.86 15.95 38.09
CA CYS A 37 36.78 14.99 37.98
C CYS A 37 35.53 15.67 37.39
N GLN A 38 35.32 15.56 36.09
CA GLN A 38 34.04 15.81 35.47
C GLN A 38 33.32 14.45 35.39
N SER A 39 32.36 14.28 36.28
CA SER A 39 31.34 13.24 36.17
C SER A 39 30.49 13.53 34.91
N SER A 40 30.81 12.87 33.82
CA SER A 40 29.92 12.79 32.67
C SER A 40 28.63 12.06 33.09
N PRO A 41 27.44 12.61 32.80
CA PRO A 41 26.23 11.83 32.99
C PRO A 41 26.28 10.60 32.08
N THR A 42 26.26 9.44 32.67
CA THR A 42 26.08 8.17 31.95
C THR A 42 24.68 8.23 31.33
N SER A 43 24.63 8.63 30.06
CA SER A 43 23.46 8.38 29.23
C SER A 43 23.33 6.87 29.14
N THR A 44 22.37 6.31 29.85
CA THR A 44 21.89 4.95 29.60
C THR A 44 21.32 4.94 28.21
N ALA A 45 22.15 4.59 27.24
CA ALA A 45 21.69 4.19 25.91
C ALA A 45 20.71 3.02 26.15
N VAL A 46 19.44 3.27 25.92
CA VAL A 46 18.45 2.22 25.71
C VAL A 46 19.05 1.35 24.59
N GLY A 47 19.32 0.09 24.93
CA GLY A 47 20.04 -0.79 24.03
C GLY A 47 19.32 -0.94 22.72
N ASP A 48 19.77 -0.22 21.70
CA ASP A 48 19.40 -0.48 20.32
C ASP A 48 19.90 -1.90 19.99
N THR A 49 18.97 -2.84 19.88
CA THR A 49 19.27 -4.13 19.26
C THR A 49 19.79 -3.83 17.86
N PRO A 50 20.99 -4.32 17.48
CA PRO A 50 21.53 -4.02 16.16
C PRO A 50 20.52 -4.34 15.07
N ALA A 51 20.38 -3.47 14.07
CA ALA A 51 19.42 -3.63 12.97
C ALA A 51 19.48 -5.02 12.30
N ALA A 52 20.63 -5.70 12.36
CA ALA A 52 20.86 -7.06 11.86
C ALA A 52 20.13 -8.16 12.67
N THR A 53 19.67 -7.89 13.88
CA THR A 53 19.00 -8.87 14.77
C THR A 53 17.48 -8.72 14.81
N ARG A 54 16.92 -7.67 14.20
CA ARG A 54 15.46 -7.51 14.13
C ARG A 54 14.84 -8.49 13.13
N PRO A 55 13.64 -9.02 13.39
CA PRO A 55 12.90 -9.83 12.43
C PRO A 55 12.68 -9.10 11.11
N SER A 56 12.56 -9.84 10.01
CA SER A 56 12.02 -9.30 8.77
C SER A 56 10.53 -9.09 8.90
N VAL A 57 9.98 -8.07 8.24
CA VAL A 57 8.54 -7.80 8.20
C VAL A 57 7.98 -8.28 6.89
N LEU A 58 6.99 -9.17 6.92
CA LEU A 58 6.25 -9.63 5.75
C LEU A 58 4.83 -9.10 5.80
N LEU A 59 4.50 -8.17 4.92
CA LEU A 59 3.15 -7.66 4.72
C LEU A 59 2.47 -8.48 3.63
N VAL A 60 1.39 -9.18 4.01
CA VAL A 60 0.57 -9.99 3.09
C VAL A 60 -0.77 -9.33 2.90
N SER A 61 -1.25 -9.23 1.66
CA SER A 61 -2.62 -8.80 1.38
C SER A 61 -3.39 -9.86 0.62
N ILE A 62 -4.63 -10.11 1.08
CA ILE A 62 -5.65 -10.85 0.33
C ILE A 62 -6.73 -9.83 -0.06
N ASP A 63 -6.71 -9.39 -1.32
CA ASP A 63 -7.63 -8.39 -1.86
C ASP A 63 -9.09 -8.80 -1.66
N GLY A 64 -9.90 -7.88 -1.17
CA GLY A 64 -11.33 -8.08 -0.97
C GLY A 64 -11.73 -9.06 0.14
N PHE A 65 -10.82 -9.43 1.06
CA PHE A 65 -11.12 -10.37 2.14
C PHE A 65 -11.92 -9.64 3.26
N ARG A 66 -13.22 -9.88 3.31
CA ARG A 66 -14.12 -9.29 4.31
C ARG A 66 -13.81 -9.80 5.73
N ALA A 67 -13.95 -8.92 6.70
CA ALA A 67 -13.75 -9.26 8.12
C ALA A 67 -14.63 -10.42 8.60
N ASP A 68 -15.83 -10.58 8.07
CA ASP A 68 -16.77 -11.64 8.45
C ASP A 68 -16.54 -12.98 7.73
N TYR A 69 -15.50 -13.10 6.90
CA TYR A 69 -15.06 -14.40 6.38
C TYR A 69 -14.29 -15.20 7.44
N LEU A 70 -13.70 -14.52 8.44
CA LEU A 70 -13.07 -15.19 9.57
C LEU A 70 -14.09 -15.95 10.42
N GLY A 71 -13.70 -17.12 10.94
CA GLY A 71 -14.53 -17.91 11.81
C GLY A 71 -15.67 -18.66 11.12
N ARG A 72 -15.76 -18.66 9.79
CA ARG A 72 -16.73 -19.48 9.03
C ARG A 72 -16.37 -20.97 9.00
N GLY A 73 -15.21 -21.37 9.55
CA GLY A 73 -14.73 -22.75 9.58
C GLY A 73 -14.11 -23.25 8.29
N ILE A 74 -13.84 -22.33 7.35
CA ILE A 74 -13.23 -22.63 6.02
C ILE A 74 -11.83 -22.04 5.88
N THR A 75 -11.32 -21.38 6.89
CA THR A 75 -10.01 -20.70 6.92
C THR A 75 -9.13 -21.14 8.11
N PRO A 76 -8.87 -22.47 8.29
CA PRO A 76 -8.20 -22.98 9.47
C PRO A 76 -6.77 -22.42 9.68
N ASN A 77 -6.03 -22.09 8.61
CA ASN A 77 -4.68 -21.55 8.72
C ASN A 77 -4.70 -20.06 9.10
N ILE A 78 -5.60 -19.28 8.49
CA ILE A 78 -5.79 -17.87 8.83
C ILE A 78 -6.39 -17.74 10.24
N ASP A 79 -7.36 -18.58 10.60
CA ASP A 79 -7.96 -18.57 11.93
C ASP A 79 -6.92 -18.94 13.00
N ARG A 80 -6.01 -19.89 12.73
CA ARG A 80 -4.88 -20.22 13.60
C ARG A 80 -3.91 -19.03 13.72
N LEU A 81 -3.54 -18.39 12.59
CA LEU A 81 -2.67 -17.20 12.59
C LEU A 81 -3.27 -16.10 13.48
N ALA A 82 -4.59 -15.90 13.41
CA ALA A 82 -5.31 -14.92 14.21
C ALA A 82 -5.41 -15.30 15.70
N ALA A 83 -5.48 -16.59 16.00
CA ALA A 83 -5.55 -17.08 17.37
C ALA A 83 -4.20 -17.07 18.09
N ASP A 84 -3.12 -17.42 17.35
CA ASP A 84 -1.75 -17.48 17.86
C ASP A 84 -1.07 -16.09 17.90
N GLY A 85 -1.62 -15.09 17.26
CA GLY A 85 -1.07 -13.73 17.19
C GLY A 85 -2.05 -12.68 17.69
N ALA A 86 -2.03 -11.51 17.09
CA ALA A 86 -2.95 -10.40 17.36
C ALA A 86 -3.83 -10.13 16.15
N ARG A 87 -5.09 -9.72 16.38
CA ARG A 87 -5.98 -9.28 15.32
C ARG A 87 -6.80 -8.07 15.73
N ALA A 88 -7.20 -7.25 14.78
CA ALA A 88 -8.26 -6.28 14.98
C ALA A 88 -9.65 -6.93 14.91
N ARG A 89 -10.66 -6.26 15.47
CA ARG A 89 -12.06 -6.63 15.21
C ARG A 89 -12.38 -6.55 13.73
N TRP A 90 -11.92 -5.48 13.07
CA TRP A 90 -11.83 -5.27 11.63
C TRP A 90 -10.86 -4.14 11.35
N LEU A 91 -10.40 -4.04 10.12
CA LEU A 91 -9.67 -2.91 9.58
C LEU A 91 -10.65 -2.05 8.77
N GLU A 92 -10.71 -0.75 9.04
CA GLU A 92 -11.57 0.17 8.32
C GLU A 92 -10.83 0.77 7.13
N PRO A 93 -11.32 0.58 5.89
CA PRO A 93 -10.66 1.14 4.72
C PRO A 93 -10.80 2.66 4.65
N SER A 94 -9.90 3.32 3.94
CA SER A 94 -10.05 4.71 3.54
C SER A 94 -11.07 4.84 2.40
N TYR A 95 -11.78 5.98 2.35
CA TYR A 95 -12.67 6.29 1.23
C TYR A 95 -11.88 6.77 0.00
N PRO A 96 -12.25 6.31 -1.22
CA PRO A 96 -13.17 5.23 -1.51
C PRO A 96 -12.57 3.85 -1.19
N SER A 97 -13.40 2.88 -0.80
CA SER A 97 -12.97 1.51 -0.47
C SER A 97 -12.57 0.74 -1.73
N LEU A 98 -11.50 1.18 -2.38
CA LEU A 98 -10.97 0.68 -3.65
C LEU A 98 -9.54 0.19 -3.50
N THR A 99 -9.14 -0.76 -4.33
CA THR A 99 -7.87 -1.50 -4.27
C THR A 99 -6.63 -0.60 -4.19
N PHE A 100 -6.37 0.21 -5.21
CA PHE A 100 -5.12 0.99 -5.24
C PHE A 100 -5.06 2.07 -4.17
N PRO A 101 -6.13 2.88 -3.94
CA PRO A 101 -6.14 3.83 -2.83
C PRO A 101 -5.81 3.18 -1.50
N ASN A 102 -6.44 2.03 -1.17
CA ASN A 102 -6.30 1.42 0.15
C ASN A 102 -4.98 0.68 0.34
N HIS A 103 -4.49 -0.08 -0.64
CA HIS A 103 -3.16 -0.67 -0.56
C HIS A 103 -2.07 0.38 -0.38
N TYR A 104 -2.23 1.54 -1.04
CA TYR A 104 -1.24 2.59 -0.91
C TYR A 104 -1.36 3.35 0.41
N SER A 105 -2.57 3.50 0.95
CA SER A 105 -2.79 4.02 2.31
C SER A 105 -2.11 3.15 3.38
N ILE A 106 -2.23 1.82 3.29
CA ILE A 106 -1.62 0.85 4.22
C ILE A 106 -0.10 1.02 4.32
N VAL A 107 0.58 1.34 3.22
CA VAL A 107 2.06 1.41 3.19
C VAL A 107 2.62 2.83 3.30
N THR A 108 1.78 3.86 3.29
CA THR A 108 2.20 5.26 3.44
C THR A 108 1.64 5.92 4.70
N GLY A 109 0.58 5.34 5.29
CA GLY A 109 -0.18 5.96 6.37
C GLY A 109 -0.91 7.23 5.94
N LEU A 110 -1.01 7.49 4.65
CA LEU A 110 -1.69 8.66 4.09
C LEU A 110 -3.05 8.26 3.52
N ARG A 111 -4.04 9.13 3.67
CA ARG A 111 -5.33 8.96 2.99
C ARG A 111 -5.23 9.35 1.52
N PRO A 112 -6.15 8.90 0.64
CA PRO A 112 -6.12 9.16 -0.81
C PRO A 112 -5.94 10.63 -1.19
N ASP A 113 -6.52 11.54 -0.43
CA ASP A 113 -6.34 13.00 -0.61
C ASP A 113 -4.91 13.50 -0.38
N ARG A 114 -4.08 12.73 0.31
CA ARG A 114 -2.70 13.11 0.60
C ARG A 114 -1.68 12.39 -0.28
N HIS A 115 -1.90 11.11 -0.57
CA HIS A 115 -0.98 10.37 -1.44
C HIS A 115 -1.34 10.45 -2.94
N GLY A 116 -2.53 10.96 -3.30
CA GLY A 116 -2.90 11.28 -4.68
C GLY A 116 -3.35 10.10 -5.55
N ILE A 117 -3.40 8.87 -5.03
CA ILE A 117 -4.08 7.74 -5.67
C ILE A 117 -5.53 7.77 -5.19
N VAL A 118 -6.32 8.60 -5.85
CA VAL A 118 -7.69 8.92 -5.40
C VAL A 118 -8.74 7.92 -5.86
N ASN A 119 -8.43 7.11 -6.87
CA ASN A 119 -9.32 6.10 -7.42
C ASN A 119 -8.51 5.08 -8.24
N ASN A 120 -9.10 3.90 -8.53
CA ASN A 120 -8.52 2.92 -9.46
C ASN A 120 -8.49 3.44 -10.91
N THR A 121 -9.32 4.43 -11.22
CA THR A 121 -9.36 5.17 -12.50
C THR A 121 -9.46 6.65 -12.22
N MET A 122 -8.47 7.42 -12.62
CA MET A 122 -8.38 8.86 -12.34
C MET A 122 -7.64 9.61 -13.45
N GLU A 123 -7.66 10.92 -13.38
CA GLU A 123 -6.98 11.80 -14.33
C GLU A 123 -6.16 12.85 -13.60
N ASP A 124 -5.09 13.27 -14.26
CA ASP A 124 -4.24 14.36 -13.83
C ASP A 124 -3.94 15.27 -15.02
N PRO A 125 -4.09 16.60 -14.91
CA PRO A 125 -3.88 17.53 -16.04
C PRO A 125 -2.48 17.45 -16.66
N ALA A 126 -1.46 17.08 -15.87
CA ALA A 126 -0.08 16.98 -16.34
C ALA A 126 0.32 15.57 -16.77
N LEU A 127 -0.28 14.53 -16.15
CA LEU A 127 0.11 13.13 -16.35
C LEU A 127 -0.85 12.37 -17.28
N GLY A 128 -2.03 12.91 -17.53
CA GLY A 128 -3.07 12.27 -18.34
C GLY A 128 -3.95 11.32 -17.54
N ALA A 129 -4.27 10.14 -18.08
CA ALA A 129 -5.19 9.19 -17.46
C ALA A 129 -4.44 8.03 -16.80
N PHE A 130 -4.96 7.58 -15.67
CA PHE A 130 -4.51 6.42 -14.90
C PHE A 130 -5.63 5.38 -14.83
N SER A 131 -5.26 4.10 -14.93
CA SER A 131 -6.12 2.97 -14.57
C SER A 131 -5.26 1.76 -14.22
N LEU A 132 -5.83 0.77 -13.54
CA LEU A 132 -5.13 -0.46 -13.12
C LEU A 132 -4.43 -1.17 -14.29
N GLY A 133 -5.07 -1.23 -15.46
CA GLY A 133 -4.53 -1.88 -16.66
C GLY A 133 -3.52 -1.04 -17.44
N ARG A 134 -3.36 0.25 -17.11
CA ARG A 134 -2.42 1.13 -17.81
C ARG A 134 -1.03 1.05 -17.18
N ARG A 135 -0.29 0.00 -17.55
CA ARG A 135 1.00 -0.34 -16.93
C ARG A 135 2.03 0.80 -16.93
N GLU A 136 2.03 1.63 -17.97
CA GLU A 136 2.91 2.81 -18.06
C GLU A 136 2.59 3.83 -16.95
N ALA A 137 1.30 4.08 -16.68
CA ALA A 137 0.89 4.99 -15.62
C ALA A 137 1.16 4.38 -14.23
N VAL A 138 0.89 3.08 -14.04
CA VAL A 138 1.17 2.38 -12.78
C VAL A 138 2.66 2.41 -12.44
N GLY A 139 3.54 2.28 -13.44
CA GLY A 139 4.99 2.32 -13.29
C GLY A 139 5.60 3.74 -13.19
N ASP A 140 4.81 4.79 -13.35
CA ASP A 140 5.29 6.18 -13.28
C ASP A 140 5.20 6.73 -11.85
N GLY A 141 6.37 6.91 -11.21
CA GLY A 141 6.48 7.40 -9.83
C GLY A 141 5.80 8.75 -9.55
N ARG A 142 5.51 9.55 -10.56
CA ARG A 142 4.85 10.86 -10.41
C ARG A 142 3.38 10.76 -9.96
N TRP A 143 2.74 9.60 -10.17
CA TRP A 143 1.39 9.35 -9.68
C TRP A 143 1.32 9.14 -8.17
N TRP A 144 2.38 8.61 -7.56
CA TRP A 144 2.45 8.06 -6.21
C TRP A 144 3.06 9.09 -5.25
N GLY A 145 2.21 9.81 -4.54
CA GLY A 145 2.65 10.77 -3.52
C GLY A 145 2.95 10.09 -2.18
N GLY A 146 3.66 10.80 -1.31
CA GLY A 146 4.11 10.23 -0.04
C GLY A 146 5.33 9.31 -0.18
N GLU A 147 5.71 8.68 0.92
CA GLU A 147 6.88 7.80 0.98
C GLU A 147 6.47 6.45 1.58
N PRO A 148 6.34 5.38 0.77
CA PRO A 148 5.96 4.08 1.28
C PRO A 148 7.10 3.41 2.05
N VAL A 149 6.76 2.44 2.91
CA VAL A 149 7.70 1.71 3.80
C VAL A 149 8.98 1.28 3.07
N TRP A 150 8.86 0.73 1.87
CA TRP A 150 10.03 0.25 1.12
C TRP A 150 10.98 1.38 0.69
N VAL A 151 10.46 2.58 0.38
CA VAL A 151 11.30 3.72 0.01
C VAL A 151 12.09 4.21 1.21
N THR A 152 11.45 4.36 2.37
CA THR A 152 12.14 4.75 3.60
C THR A 152 13.18 3.71 4.00
N ALA A 153 12.86 2.40 3.88
CA ALA A 153 13.80 1.32 4.20
C ALA A 153 15.02 1.31 3.27
N GLU A 154 14.82 1.40 1.95
CA GLU A 154 15.92 1.47 0.97
C GLU A 154 16.81 2.70 1.18
N ASN A 155 16.22 3.87 1.46
CA ASN A 155 16.95 5.09 1.79
C ASN A 155 17.80 4.95 3.07
N ALA A 156 17.37 4.10 4.00
CA ALA A 156 18.11 3.75 5.21
C ALA A 156 19.13 2.61 5.00
N GLY A 157 19.30 2.11 3.77
CA GLY A 157 20.23 1.02 3.44
C GLY A 157 19.70 -0.37 3.83
N LEU A 158 18.41 -0.51 4.10
CA LEU A 158 17.76 -1.79 4.39
C LEU A 158 17.12 -2.36 3.12
N PRO A 159 17.56 -3.52 2.62
CA PRO A 159 17.01 -4.10 1.40
C PRO A 159 15.54 -4.47 1.60
N THR A 160 14.74 -4.25 0.55
CA THR A 160 13.32 -4.59 0.52
C THR A 160 12.97 -5.49 -0.67
N ALA A 161 11.83 -6.18 -0.57
CA ALA A 161 11.34 -7.05 -1.64
C ALA A 161 9.82 -6.89 -1.78
N THR A 162 9.32 -6.64 -2.99
CA THR A 162 7.88 -6.47 -3.20
C THR A 162 7.38 -7.38 -4.29
N LEU A 163 6.37 -8.18 -3.94
CA LEU A 163 5.66 -9.02 -4.90
C LEU A 163 4.26 -8.47 -5.09
N PHE A 164 4.07 -7.75 -6.21
CA PHE A 164 2.80 -7.26 -6.74
C PHE A 164 2.04 -6.21 -5.92
N TRP A 165 2.66 -5.61 -4.90
CA TRP A 165 1.99 -4.56 -4.14
C TRP A 165 1.73 -3.32 -5.01
N PRO A 166 0.50 -2.75 -5.01
CA PRO A 166 0.18 -1.53 -5.76
C PRO A 166 1.16 -0.39 -5.48
N GLY A 167 1.76 0.16 -6.54
CA GLY A 167 2.78 1.21 -6.47
C GLY A 167 4.22 0.74 -6.39
N SER A 168 4.49 -0.52 -6.05
CA SER A 168 5.87 -1.00 -5.86
C SER A 168 6.68 -1.16 -7.16
N GLU A 169 6.02 -1.13 -8.31
CA GLU A 169 6.67 -1.15 -9.62
C GLU A 169 7.21 0.21 -10.04
N ALA A 170 6.74 1.27 -9.40
CA ALA A 170 7.14 2.63 -9.70
C ALA A 170 8.40 3.03 -8.94
N ALA A 171 9.25 3.85 -9.56
CA ALA A 171 10.37 4.50 -8.87
C ALA A 171 9.86 5.72 -8.11
N ILE A 172 9.29 5.50 -6.92
CA ILE A 172 8.72 6.56 -6.09
C ILE A 172 9.85 7.34 -5.44
N GLY A 173 9.87 8.67 -5.65
CA GLY A 173 11.01 9.48 -5.24
C GLY A 173 12.35 9.07 -5.88
N GLY A 174 12.31 8.34 -7.00
CA GLY A 174 13.49 7.78 -7.67
C GLY A 174 13.98 6.45 -7.09
N VAL A 175 13.31 5.90 -6.08
CA VAL A 175 13.69 4.68 -5.36
C VAL A 175 12.76 3.52 -5.70
N ARG A 176 13.32 2.34 -5.87
CA ARG A 176 12.61 1.07 -6.01
C ARG A 176 13.05 0.08 -4.96
N PRO A 177 12.23 -0.93 -4.64
CA PRO A 177 12.67 -2.05 -3.84
C PRO A 177 13.89 -2.74 -4.47
N THR A 178 14.81 -3.25 -3.63
CA THR A 178 15.99 -4.03 -4.08
C THR A 178 15.55 -5.24 -4.92
N ARG A 179 14.39 -5.86 -4.58
CA ARG A 179 13.74 -6.93 -5.36
C ARG A 179 12.30 -6.57 -5.60
N TRP A 180 11.88 -6.67 -6.84
CA TRP A 180 10.48 -6.48 -7.22
C TRP A 180 10.21 -7.23 -8.52
N LEU A 181 8.96 -7.60 -8.74
CA LEU A 181 8.50 -8.15 -10.01
C LEU A 181 7.35 -7.28 -10.54
N PRO A 182 7.28 -7.06 -11.87
CA PRO A 182 6.09 -6.47 -12.46
C PRO A 182 4.88 -7.39 -12.21
N TYR A 183 3.71 -6.79 -11.99
CA TYR A 183 2.49 -7.55 -11.73
C TYR A 183 2.19 -8.53 -12.87
N ASP A 184 1.97 -9.78 -12.49
CA ASP A 184 1.59 -10.89 -13.34
C ASP A 184 0.44 -11.65 -12.64
N GLY A 185 -0.79 -11.44 -13.13
CA GLY A 185 -2.00 -12.07 -12.59
C GLY A 185 -2.02 -13.58 -12.84
N ASP A 186 -1.28 -14.09 -13.83
CA ASP A 186 -1.21 -15.51 -14.18
C ASP A 186 -0.20 -16.28 -13.31
N LEU A 187 0.64 -15.59 -12.50
CA LEU A 187 1.56 -16.28 -11.60
C LEU A 187 0.78 -16.98 -10.48
N PRO A 188 0.85 -18.34 -10.40
CA PRO A 188 0.10 -19.11 -9.40
C PRO A 188 0.42 -18.69 -7.96
N ASP A 189 -0.57 -18.70 -7.06
CA ASP A 189 -0.42 -18.30 -5.66
C ASP A 189 0.70 -19.07 -4.93
N ALA A 190 0.82 -20.38 -5.20
CA ALA A 190 1.91 -21.18 -4.65
C ALA A 190 3.28 -20.66 -5.11
N SER A 191 3.42 -20.20 -6.34
CA SER A 191 4.66 -19.62 -6.87
C SER A 191 4.94 -18.24 -6.26
N ARG A 192 3.89 -17.44 -5.98
CA ARG A 192 4.01 -16.19 -5.25
C ARG A 192 4.59 -16.45 -3.86
N VAL A 193 4.03 -17.40 -3.12
CA VAL A 193 4.53 -17.82 -1.79
C VAL A 193 5.99 -18.28 -1.86
N ASP A 194 6.31 -19.20 -2.81
CA ASP A 194 7.66 -19.74 -2.95
C ASP A 194 8.70 -18.67 -3.28
N THR A 195 8.34 -17.67 -4.08
CA THR A 195 9.19 -16.52 -4.39
C THR A 195 9.55 -15.73 -3.14
N VAL A 196 8.55 -15.38 -2.32
CA VAL A 196 8.78 -14.62 -1.09
C VAL A 196 9.53 -15.45 -0.06
N LEU A 197 9.23 -16.74 0.10
CA LEU A 197 10.01 -17.64 0.96
C LEU A 197 11.48 -17.74 0.51
N GLY A 198 11.73 -17.74 -0.80
CA GLY A 198 13.08 -17.68 -1.35
C GLY A 198 13.84 -16.42 -0.91
N TRP A 199 13.21 -15.25 -1.03
CA TRP A 199 13.81 -13.98 -0.60
C TRP A 199 14.07 -13.93 0.92
N LEU A 200 13.11 -14.40 1.73
CA LEU A 200 13.26 -14.44 3.19
C LEU A 200 14.31 -15.45 3.67
N SER A 201 14.68 -16.43 2.83
CA SER A 201 15.70 -17.45 3.14
C SER A 201 17.12 -17.00 2.82
N GLU A 202 17.31 -15.81 2.27
CA GLU A 202 18.63 -15.27 1.98
C GLU A 202 19.46 -15.04 3.25
N PRO A 203 20.79 -14.96 3.14
CA PRO A 203 21.66 -14.59 4.26
C PRO A 203 21.24 -13.24 4.89
N ASP A 204 21.47 -13.07 6.18
CA ASP A 204 21.09 -11.87 6.95
C ASP A 204 21.57 -10.55 6.32
N THR A 205 22.67 -10.57 5.58
CA THR A 205 23.24 -9.40 4.91
C THR A 205 22.48 -8.97 3.65
N THR A 206 21.67 -9.85 3.07
CA THR A 206 20.91 -9.61 1.83
C THR A 206 19.42 -9.85 1.99
N ARG A 207 19.01 -10.48 3.12
CA ARG A 207 17.60 -10.74 3.41
C ARG A 207 16.82 -9.44 3.48
N PRO A 208 15.66 -9.35 2.80
CA PRO A 208 14.81 -8.18 2.89
C PRO A 208 14.41 -7.89 4.34
N ARG A 209 14.54 -6.63 4.76
CA ARG A 209 14.00 -6.16 6.04
C ARG A 209 12.49 -6.04 6.00
N PHE A 210 11.96 -5.66 4.84
CA PHE A 210 10.53 -5.56 4.56
C PHE A 210 10.23 -6.29 3.25
N ALA A 211 9.20 -7.12 3.26
CA ALA A 211 8.72 -7.79 2.06
C ALA A 211 7.20 -7.69 1.94
N THR A 212 6.68 -7.75 0.72
CA THR A 212 5.23 -7.82 0.46
C THR A 212 4.86 -9.06 -0.35
N LEU A 213 3.62 -9.53 -0.13
CA LEU A 213 2.99 -10.62 -0.87
C LEU A 213 1.52 -10.26 -1.10
N TYR A 214 1.08 -10.27 -2.36
CA TYR A 214 -0.27 -9.87 -2.74
C TYR A 214 -1.01 -10.98 -3.48
N PHE A 215 -2.28 -11.15 -3.13
CA PHE A 215 -3.22 -12.10 -3.74
C PHE A 215 -4.50 -11.37 -4.16
N ASP A 216 -4.96 -11.62 -5.38
CA ASP A 216 -6.12 -10.97 -6.02
C ASP A 216 -7.27 -11.92 -6.40
N ALA A 217 -7.07 -13.23 -6.26
CA ALA A 217 -8.02 -14.23 -6.75
C ALA A 217 -9.39 -14.14 -6.05
N LEU A 218 -9.43 -13.77 -4.76
CA LEU A 218 -10.69 -13.64 -4.02
C LEU A 218 -11.51 -12.44 -4.48
N ASP A 219 -10.87 -11.29 -4.69
CA ASP A 219 -11.53 -10.10 -5.22
C ASP A 219 -12.16 -10.37 -6.60
N HIS A 220 -11.41 -11.02 -7.49
CA HIS A 220 -11.92 -11.42 -8.80
C HIS A 220 -13.14 -12.35 -8.70
N ALA A 221 -13.08 -13.38 -7.85
CA ALA A 221 -14.21 -14.28 -7.64
C ALA A 221 -15.43 -13.56 -7.06
N GLY A 222 -15.20 -12.64 -6.10
CA GLY A 222 -16.23 -11.78 -5.53
C GLY A 222 -16.89 -10.90 -6.59
N HIS A 223 -16.10 -10.25 -7.43
CA HIS A 223 -16.61 -9.42 -8.52
C HIS A 223 -17.46 -10.22 -9.53
N ASP A 224 -17.03 -11.42 -9.90
CA ASP A 224 -17.66 -12.19 -10.96
C ASP A 224 -18.95 -12.89 -10.51
N ALA A 225 -18.99 -13.41 -9.28
CA ALA A 225 -20.06 -14.27 -8.80
C ALA A 225 -20.76 -13.76 -7.54
N GLY A 226 -20.26 -12.69 -6.91
CA GLY A 226 -20.74 -12.17 -5.64
C GLY A 226 -19.97 -12.71 -4.43
N PRO A 227 -19.99 -11.96 -3.30
CA PRO A 227 -19.14 -12.22 -2.13
C PRO A 227 -19.49 -13.52 -1.37
N ASP A 228 -20.71 -14.00 -1.47
CA ASP A 228 -21.19 -15.19 -0.76
C ASP A 228 -21.45 -16.38 -1.71
N SER A 229 -20.90 -16.31 -2.94
CA SER A 229 -20.99 -17.37 -3.96
C SER A 229 -20.13 -18.60 -3.62
N PRO A 230 -20.41 -19.77 -4.24
CA PRO A 230 -19.53 -20.93 -4.18
C PRO A 230 -18.13 -20.62 -4.71
N GLU A 231 -18.01 -19.77 -5.73
CA GLU A 231 -16.76 -19.35 -6.34
C GLU A 231 -15.92 -18.53 -5.36
N ALA A 232 -16.52 -17.54 -4.69
CA ALA A 232 -15.86 -16.77 -3.63
C ALA A 232 -15.45 -17.68 -2.46
N THR A 233 -16.34 -18.61 -2.04
CA THR A 233 -16.01 -19.59 -0.99
C THR A 233 -14.81 -20.45 -1.40
N SER A 234 -14.74 -20.89 -2.65
CA SER A 234 -13.60 -21.68 -3.16
C SER A 234 -12.31 -20.85 -3.18
N ALA A 235 -12.40 -19.58 -3.55
CA ALA A 235 -11.25 -18.65 -3.51
C ALA A 235 -10.76 -18.41 -2.08
N ILE A 236 -11.66 -18.24 -1.09
CA ILE A 236 -11.30 -18.12 0.33
C ILE A 236 -10.50 -19.36 0.80
N VAL A 237 -10.98 -20.57 0.46
CA VAL A 237 -10.28 -21.81 0.82
C VAL A 237 -8.90 -21.90 0.15
N ALA A 238 -8.79 -21.45 -1.11
CA ALA A 238 -7.50 -21.41 -1.81
C ALA A 238 -6.53 -20.41 -1.17
N MET A 239 -7.02 -19.23 -0.76
CA MET A 239 -6.19 -18.24 -0.04
C MET A 239 -5.74 -18.78 1.31
N ASP A 240 -6.61 -19.45 2.07
CA ASP A 240 -6.23 -20.11 3.31
C ASP A 240 -5.13 -21.16 3.10
N ALA A 241 -5.24 -21.96 2.05
CA ALA A 241 -4.20 -22.95 1.69
C ALA A 241 -2.86 -22.26 1.32
N ALA A 242 -2.90 -21.10 0.63
CA ALA A 242 -1.70 -20.32 0.33
C ALA A 242 -1.03 -19.78 1.61
N ILE A 243 -1.83 -19.30 2.57
CA ILE A 243 -1.33 -18.90 3.89
C ILE A 243 -0.76 -20.10 4.65
N GLY A 244 -1.42 -21.27 4.62
CA GLY A 244 -0.90 -22.52 5.19
C GLY A 244 0.49 -22.87 4.61
N ARG A 245 0.63 -22.82 3.28
CA ARG A 245 1.92 -23.03 2.59
C ARG A 245 2.99 -22.05 3.04
N LEU A 246 2.64 -20.78 3.23
CA LEU A 246 3.56 -19.76 3.74
C LEU A 246 4.04 -20.11 5.15
N LEU A 247 3.14 -20.43 6.06
CA LEU A 247 3.46 -20.76 7.45
C LEU A 247 4.35 -22.01 7.54
N ASP A 248 3.97 -23.10 6.88
CA ASP A 248 4.77 -24.33 6.79
C ASP A 248 6.14 -24.07 6.15
N GLY A 249 6.17 -23.22 5.13
CA GLY A 249 7.39 -22.81 4.45
C GLY A 249 8.37 -22.04 5.34
N LEU A 250 7.87 -21.18 6.22
CA LEU A 250 8.68 -20.47 7.22
C LEU A 250 9.18 -21.45 8.30
N GLU A 251 8.33 -22.35 8.78
CA GLU A 251 8.69 -23.34 9.81
C GLU A 251 9.81 -24.27 9.31
N VAL A 252 9.66 -24.89 8.15
CA VAL A 252 10.67 -25.80 7.56
C VAL A 252 12.03 -25.09 7.36
N ARG A 253 12.03 -23.78 7.20
CA ARG A 253 13.25 -22.97 7.03
C ARG A 253 13.80 -22.39 8.32
N GLY A 254 13.14 -22.63 9.47
CA GLY A 254 13.50 -22.08 10.78
C GLY A 254 13.37 -20.55 10.81
N LEU A 255 12.38 -19.99 10.11
CA LEU A 255 12.14 -18.55 9.98
C LEU A 255 10.93 -18.08 10.79
N GLN A 256 10.16 -18.97 11.42
CA GLN A 256 8.95 -18.64 12.19
C GLN A 256 9.20 -17.60 13.29
N ASP A 257 10.39 -17.63 13.94
CA ASP A 257 10.81 -16.71 15.00
C ASP A 257 11.70 -15.57 14.45
N ARG A 258 11.75 -15.38 13.13
CA ARG A 258 12.58 -14.39 12.44
C ARG A 258 11.81 -13.50 11.47
N VAL A 259 10.50 -13.71 11.39
CA VAL A 259 9.61 -12.95 10.51
C VAL A 259 8.37 -12.53 11.29
N ASP A 260 8.11 -11.23 11.30
CA ASP A 260 6.82 -10.68 11.70
C ASP A 260 5.91 -10.66 10.48
N ILE A 261 4.79 -11.36 10.53
CA ILE A 261 3.78 -11.41 9.48
C ILE A 261 2.68 -10.41 9.85
N VAL A 262 2.32 -9.54 8.90
CA VAL A 262 1.13 -8.69 8.97
C VAL A 262 0.25 -9.05 7.78
N LEU A 263 -0.91 -9.68 8.04
CA LEU A 263 -1.90 -10.07 7.04
C LEU A 263 -3.05 -9.07 7.08
N VAL A 264 -3.34 -8.47 5.94
CA VAL A 264 -4.41 -7.48 5.77
C VAL A 264 -5.28 -7.81 4.56
N SER A 265 -6.41 -7.13 4.45
CA SER A 265 -7.06 -6.83 3.18
C SER A 265 -7.21 -5.31 3.06
N ASP A 266 -7.49 -4.87 1.88
CA ASP A 266 -7.64 -3.44 1.55
C ASP A 266 -9.08 -2.95 1.71
N HIS A 267 -10.05 -3.82 1.46
CA HIS A 267 -11.49 -3.63 1.62
C HIS A 267 -12.22 -4.97 1.72
N GLY A 268 -13.53 -4.91 1.86
CA GLY A 268 -14.44 -6.03 1.69
C GLY A 268 -15.11 -6.05 0.32
N MET A 269 -16.30 -6.66 0.24
CA MET A 269 -17.06 -6.84 -0.99
C MET A 269 -18.56 -6.85 -0.67
N ALA A 270 -19.38 -6.08 -1.38
CA ALA A 270 -20.84 -6.09 -1.27
C ALA A 270 -21.48 -6.76 -2.48
N GLU A 271 -22.65 -7.36 -2.27
CA GLU A 271 -23.46 -7.94 -3.32
C GLU A 271 -24.12 -6.85 -4.17
N VAL A 272 -24.08 -7.01 -5.49
CA VAL A 272 -24.75 -6.14 -6.46
C VAL A 272 -25.54 -7.00 -7.45
N PRO A 273 -26.86 -7.07 -7.34
CA PRO A 273 -27.69 -7.73 -8.34
C PRO A 273 -27.51 -7.13 -9.74
N ALA A 274 -27.52 -7.97 -10.76
CA ALA A 274 -27.33 -7.53 -12.15
C ALA A 274 -28.36 -6.47 -12.63
N THR A 275 -29.49 -6.37 -11.93
CA THR A 275 -30.53 -5.38 -12.19
C THR A 275 -30.33 -4.06 -11.46
N GLN A 276 -29.35 -3.97 -10.54
CA GLN A 276 -29.06 -2.80 -9.72
C GLN A 276 -27.83 -2.03 -10.22
N VAL A 277 -27.78 -1.78 -11.52
CA VAL A 277 -26.72 -1.01 -12.17
C VAL A 277 -27.31 0.13 -12.96
N ILE A 278 -26.86 1.34 -12.70
CA ILE A 278 -27.29 2.56 -13.38
C ILE A 278 -26.22 2.93 -14.42
N ALA A 279 -26.64 3.19 -15.66
CA ALA A 279 -25.72 3.71 -16.66
C ALA A 279 -25.33 5.16 -16.31
N SER A 280 -24.04 5.48 -16.34
CA SER A 280 -23.56 6.84 -16.07
C SER A 280 -24.18 7.88 -17.00
N GLU A 281 -24.52 7.50 -18.23
CA GLU A 281 -25.21 8.32 -19.23
C GLU A 281 -26.68 8.58 -18.89
N ASP A 282 -27.28 7.81 -17.99
CA ASP A 282 -28.64 8.05 -17.47
C ASP A 282 -28.63 9.06 -16.31
N MET A 283 -27.50 9.16 -15.60
CA MET A 283 -27.31 10.14 -14.53
C MET A 283 -27.13 11.56 -15.08
N VAL A 284 -26.32 11.72 -16.11
CA VAL A 284 -26.10 12.99 -16.80
C VAL A 284 -25.72 12.74 -18.27
N ASP A 285 -26.18 13.63 -19.16
CA ASP A 285 -25.80 13.59 -20.57
C ASP A 285 -24.27 13.75 -20.72
N PRO A 286 -23.58 12.87 -21.47
CA PRO A 286 -22.15 13.01 -21.76
C PRO A 286 -21.76 14.34 -22.42
N ALA A 287 -22.69 15.05 -23.04
CA ALA A 287 -22.49 16.42 -23.55
C ALA A 287 -22.46 17.48 -22.44
N VAL A 288 -22.82 17.12 -21.20
CA VAL A 288 -22.85 18.01 -20.05
C VAL A 288 -21.73 17.71 -19.08
N ALA A 289 -21.54 16.43 -18.71
CA ALA A 289 -20.44 16.00 -17.83
C ALA A 289 -19.94 14.63 -18.25
N ARG A 290 -18.65 14.43 -18.11
CA ARG A 290 -17.98 13.17 -18.44
C ARG A 290 -17.74 12.36 -17.14
N ALA A 291 -18.11 11.09 -17.17
CA ALA A 291 -17.71 10.15 -16.11
C ALA A 291 -16.19 9.90 -16.18
N VAL A 292 -15.49 10.11 -15.07
CA VAL A 292 -14.04 9.87 -14.93
C VAL A 292 -13.78 8.46 -14.42
N SER A 293 -14.64 7.97 -13.52
CA SER A 293 -14.57 6.62 -12.94
C SER A 293 -15.92 5.93 -13.05
N GLY A 294 -16.05 4.72 -12.54
CA GLY A 294 -17.29 3.94 -12.45
C GLY A 294 -17.33 3.13 -11.16
N GLY A 295 -18.32 2.28 -11.00
CA GLY A 295 -18.55 1.51 -9.78
C GLY A 295 -19.35 2.29 -8.75
N PRO A 296 -19.26 1.91 -7.46
CA PRO A 296 -20.03 2.57 -6.39
C PRO A 296 -19.60 4.01 -6.10
N ALA A 297 -18.30 4.35 -6.25
CA ALA A 297 -17.75 5.70 -6.10
C ALA A 297 -17.45 6.28 -7.48
N LEU A 298 -18.41 7.01 -8.03
CA LEU A 298 -18.33 7.56 -9.39
C LEU A 298 -17.97 9.05 -9.37
N GLY A 299 -16.98 9.45 -10.17
CA GLY A 299 -16.62 10.85 -10.35
C GLY A 299 -17.06 11.42 -11.71
N PHE A 300 -17.60 12.64 -11.70
CA PHE A 300 -17.93 13.38 -12.90
C PHE A 300 -17.12 14.68 -13.03
N GLU A 301 -16.68 14.96 -14.25
CA GLU A 301 -16.07 16.23 -14.62
C GLU A 301 -17.00 16.97 -15.60
N PRO A 302 -17.58 18.12 -15.22
CA PRO A 302 -18.40 18.94 -16.09
C PRO A 302 -17.60 19.45 -17.30
N LEU A 303 -18.22 19.45 -18.48
CA LEU A 303 -17.60 20.03 -19.67
C LEU A 303 -17.51 21.57 -19.57
N PRO A 304 -16.59 22.21 -20.30
CA PRO A 304 -16.47 23.67 -20.30
C PRO A 304 -17.81 24.37 -20.59
N GLY A 305 -18.19 25.26 -19.69
CA GLY A 305 -19.47 25.98 -19.76
C GLY A 305 -20.71 25.22 -19.28
N GLN A 306 -20.56 23.96 -18.85
CA GLN A 306 -21.70 23.11 -18.44
C GLN A 306 -21.79 22.89 -16.91
N VAL A 307 -20.96 23.56 -16.11
CA VAL A 307 -20.90 23.35 -14.66
C VAL A 307 -22.27 23.48 -14.01
N ALA A 308 -23.00 24.59 -14.27
CA ALA A 308 -24.30 24.81 -13.66
C ALA A 308 -25.34 23.75 -14.05
N GLN A 309 -25.30 23.27 -15.31
CA GLN A 309 -26.21 22.24 -15.79
C GLN A 309 -25.86 20.86 -15.18
N ALA A 310 -24.57 20.52 -15.07
CA ALA A 310 -24.10 19.30 -14.43
C ALA A 310 -24.50 19.27 -12.95
N GLU A 311 -24.27 20.38 -12.24
CA GLU A 311 -24.67 20.52 -10.82
C GLU A 311 -26.18 20.41 -10.63
N ALA A 312 -26.96 21.11 -11.44
CA ALA A 312 -28.43 21.05 -11.35
C ALA A 312 -28.98 19.62 -11.59
N LYS A 313 -28.27 18.80 -12.38
CA LYS A 313 -28.68 17.44 -12.70
C LYS A 313 -28.19 16.42 -11.68
N LEU A 314 -26.97 16.58 -11.16
CA LEU A 314 -26.31 15.56 -10.36
C LEU A 314 -26.40 15.80 -8.85
N LEU A 315 -26.30 17.06 -8.37
CA LEU A 315 -26.18 17.31 -6.93
C LEU A 315 -27.42 16.93 -6.15
N GLY A 316 -27.20 16.41 -4.93
CA GLY A 316 -28.26 16.02 -3.99
C GLY A 316 -28.51 14.53 -3.97
N THR A 317 -29.62 14.15 -3.33
CA THR A 317 -30.06 12.76 -3.16
C THR A 317 -30.96 12.37 -4.31
N HIS A 318 -30.67 11.22 -4.90
CA HIS A 318 -31.40 10.60 -5.98
C HIS A 318 -31.86 9.19 -5.56
N PRO A 319 -32.77 8.53 -6.30
CA PRO A 319 -32.97 7.10 -6.10
C PRO A 319 -31.67 6.32 -6.28
N HIS A 320 -31.21 5.64 -5.19
CA HIS A 320 -30.06 4.75 -5.16
C HIS A 320 -28.66 5.41 -5.22
N TYR A 321 -28.56 6.74 -5.13
CA TYR A 321 -27.27 7.43 -5.00
C TYR A 321 -27.44 8.85 -4.46
N ALA A 322 -26.34 9.42 -3.98
CA ALA A 322 -26.24 10.84 -3.68
C ALA A 322 -24.96 11.42 -4.27
N CYS A 323 -25.01 12.68 -4.68
CA CYS A 323 -23.88 13.37 -5.28
C CYS A 323 -23.57 14.71 -4.60
N TRP A 324 -22.30 15.03 -4.49
CA TRP A 324 -21.78 16.26 -3.88
C TRP A 324 -20.72 16.89 -4.77
N ARG A 325 -20.54 18.20 -4.60
CA ARG A 325 -19.28 18.81 -5.04
C ARG A 325 -18.12 18.22 -4.21
N LYS A 326 -16.97 18.06 -4.79
CA LYS A 326 -15.81 17.44 -4.09
C LYS A 326 -15.44 18.09 -2.75
N HIS A 327 -15.76 19.38 -2.56
CA HIS A 327 -15.48 20.09 -1.31
C HIS A 327 -16.61 19.99 -0.27
N GLU A 328 -17.73 19.36 -0.62
CA GLU A 328 -18.94 19.20 0.20
C GLU A 328 -19.19 17.74 0.60
N LEU A 329 -18.21 16.87 0.34
CA LEU A 329 -18.28 15.45 0.72
C LEU A 329 -18.38 15.28 2.24
N PRO A 330 -18.99 14.18 2.73
CA PRO A 330 -19.03 13.88 4.15
C PRO A 330 -17.64 13.98 4.80
N PRO A 331 -17.49 14.78 5.87
CA PRO A 331 -16.14 15.04 6.47
C PRO A 331 -15.42 13.78 6.93
N GLN A 332 -16.16 12.75 7.37
CA GLN A 332 -15.61 11.47 7.82
C GLN A 332 -14.91 10.67 6.71
N TRP A 333 -15.16 10.99 5.44
CA TRP A 333 -14.47 10.35 4.32
C TRP A 333 -13.06 10.89 4.11
N HIS A 334 -12.70 12.04 4.69
CA HIS A 334 -11.40 12.69 4.53
C HIS A 334 -10.95 12.79 3.06
N TYR A 335 -11.89 13.10 2.17
CA TYR A 335 -11.73 13.03 0.71
C TYR A 335 -12.31 14.27 0.03
N GLY A 336 -11.77 14.65 -1.15
CA GLY A 336 -12.28 15.73 -1.97
C GLY A 336 -11.36 16.95 -2.14
N LYS A 337 -10.17 16.96 -1.52
CA LYS A 337 -9.22 18.09 -1.60
C LYS A 337 -8.18 17.93 -2.69
N HIS A 338 -7.79 16.70 -3.02
CA HIS A 338 -6.76 16.45 -4.03
C HIS A 338 -7.22 16.93 -5.42
N PRO A 339 -6.33 17.55 -6.24
CA PRO A 339 -6.67 18.02 -7.59
C PRO A 339 -7.24 16.94 -8.52
N ARG A 340 -6.80 15.69 -8.36
CA ARG A 340 -7.27 14.54 -9.18
C ARG A 340 -8.67 14.07 -8.83
N VAL A 341 -9.24 14.51 -7.71
CA VAL A 341 -10.64 14.21 -7.39
C VAL A 341 -11.54 15.01 -8.33
N PRO A 342 -12.45 14.35 -9.09
CA PRO A 342 -13.38 15.01 -9.99
C PRO A 342 -14.26 16.05 -9.30
N ALA A 343 -14.77 17.01 -10.05
CA ALA A 343 -15.54 18.13 -9.51
C ALA A 343 -16.81 17.69 -8.76
N ILE A 344 -17.46 16.61 -9.20
CA ILE A 344 -18.64 16.03 -8.58
C ILE A 344 -18.38 14.54 -8.31
N ILE A 345 -18.66 14.12 -7.09
CA ILE A 345 -18.59 12.72 -6.65
C ILE A 345 -19.98 12.23 -6.32
N CYS A 346 -20.34 11.08 -6.87
CA CYS A 346 -21.56 10.36 -6.55
C CYS A 346 -21.23 9.05 -5.85
N GLN A 347 -21.87 8.79 -4.73
CA GLN A 347 -21.81 7.54 -3.99
C GLN A 347 -23.12 6.78 -4.18
N MET A 348 -23.01 5.54 -4.64
CA MET A 348 -24.15 4.64 -4.75
C MET A 348 -24.54 4.09 -3.38
N ASP A 349 -25.84 3.83 -3.20
CA ASP A 349 -26.32 3.03 -2.08
C ASP A 349 -25.74 1.61 -2.17
N GLU A 350 -25.54 0.95 -1.02
CA GLU A 350 -25.08 -0.44 -1.00
C GLU A 350 -25.98 -1.33 -1.84
N GLY A 351 -25.36 -2.21 -2.63
CA GLY A 351 -26.09 -3.06 -3.58
C GLY A 351 -26.35 -2.43 -4.95
N TRP A 352 -25.98 -1.15 -5.14
CA TRP A 352 -26.08 -0.47 -6.44
C TRP A 352 -24.68 -0.12 -6.98
N SER A 353 -24.55 -0.13 -8.31
CA SER A 353 -23.30 0.22 -8.97
C SER A 353 -23.56 1.01 -10.24
N THR A 354 -22.48 1.56 -10.82
CA THR A 354 -22.54 2.28 -12.11
C THR A 354 -21.51 1.73 -13.09
N ALA A 355 -21.85 1.82 -14.36
CA ALA A 355 -20.91 1.62 -15.46
C ALA A 355 -21.40 2.38 -16.70
N SER A 356 -20.56 2.47 -17.75
CA SER A 356 -21.07 2.94 -19.04
C SER A 356 -22.11 1.97 -19.60
N ARG A 357 -23.07 2.49 -20.37
CA ARG A 357 -24.09 1.70 -21.07
C ARG A 357 -23.47 0.59 -21.92
N GLU A 358 -22.35 0.89 -22.59
CA GLU A 358 -21.60 -0.09 -23.38
C GLU A 358 -21.10 -1.25 -22.50
N ARG A 359 -20.57 -0.96 -21.31
CA ARG A 359 -20.05 -1.98 -20.39
C ARG A 359 -21.20 -2.82 -19.82
N ILE A 360 -22.32 -2.18 -19.42
CA ILE A 360 -23.52 -2.87 -18.92
C ILE A 360 -24.06 -3.85 -19.97
N ALA A 361 -24.06 -3.47 -21.24
CA ALA A 361 -24.53 -4.33 -22.33
C ALA A 361 -23.74 -5.64 -22.50
N ARG A 362 -22.53 -5.70 -21.96
CA ARG A 362 -21.65 -6.89 -21.98
C ARG A 362 -21.83 -7.77 -20.73
N TRP A 363 -22.51 -7.29 -19.70
CA TRP A 363 -22.70 -8.03 -18.47
C TRP A 363 -23.84 -9.03 -18.56
N PRO A 364 -23.81 -10.11 -17.75
CA PRO A 364 -24.97 -10.97 -17.57
C PRO A 364 -26.18 -10.17 -17.12
N ARG A 365 -27.33 -10.48 -17.66
CA ARG A 365 -28.60 -9.77 -17.34
C ARG A 365 -29.28 -10.29 -16.08
N SER A 366 -28.80 -11.36 -15.50
CA SER A 366 -29.32 -12.00 -14.30
C SER A 366 -28.15 -12.47 -13.42
N GLY A 367 -28.45 -12.74 -12.16
CA GLY A 367 -27.47 -13.17 -11.17
C GLY A 367 -26.97 -12.00 -10.31
N VAL A 368 -25.94 -12.30 -9.57
CA VAL A 368 -25.31 -11.39 -8.60
C VAL A 368 -23.86 -11.22 -8.99
N ARG A 369 -23.34 -10.03 -8.75
CA ARG A 369 -21.94 -9.67 -8.85
C ARG A 369 -21.52 -9.05 -7.52
N GLY A 370 -20.23 -8.88 -7.31
CA GLY A 370 -19.71 -8.09 -6.21
C GLY A 370 -19.21 -6.73 -6.68
N ALA A 371 -19.26 -5.79 -5.76
CA ALA A 371 -18.60 -4.50 -5.90
C ALA A 371 -18.10 -4.00 -4.55
N HIS A 372 -17.11 -3.15 -4.60
CA HIS A 372 -16.55 -2.40 -3.49
C HIS A 372 -16.32 -0.94 -3.91
N GLY A 373 -15.96 -0.05 -2.99
CA GLY A 373 -15.91 1.40 -3.23
C GLY A 373 -17.09 2.12 -2.58
N PHE A 374 -17.84 1.42 -1.74
CA PHE A 374 -18.90 2.01 -0.92
C PHE A 374 -18.33 2.78 0.28
N ASP A 375 -19.22 3.36 1.09
CA ASP A 375 -18.86 4.00 2.35
C ASP A 375 -18.06 3.02 3.24
N PRO A 376 -16.86 3.38 3.72
CA PRO A 376 -16.04 2.53 4.59
C PRO A 376 -16.74 2.05 5.86
N ALA A 377 -17.67 2.82 6.38
CA ALA A 377 -18.44 2.47 7.59
C ALA A 377 -19.35 1.25 7.41
N LEU A 378 -19.64 0.84 6.18
CA LEU A 378 -20.49 -0.32 5.90
C LEU A 378 -19.80 -1.62 6.33
N PRO A 379 -20.51 -2.53 7.01
CA PRO A 379 -19.96 -3.83 7.41
C PRO A 379 -19.36 -4.65 6.25
N SER A 380 -19.96 -4.55 5.06
CA SER A 380 -19.50 -5.22 3.85
C SER A 380 -18.14 -4.71 3.33
N MET A 381 -17.73 -3.50 3.71
CA MET A 381 -16.44 -2.91 3.34
C MET A 381 -15.33 -3.21 4.36
N ARG A 382 -15.66 -3.72 5.55
CA ARG A 382 -14.68 -4.02 6.59
C ARG A 382 -13.68 -5.06 6.13
N ALA A 383 -12.41 -4.73 6.29
CA ALA A 383 -11.26 -5.52 5.95
C ALA A 383 -10.72 -6.28 7.17
N ILE A 384 -9.72 -7.17 6.97
CA ILE A 384 -9.03 -7.86 8.05
C ILE A 384 -7.70 -7.20 8.40
N PHE A 385 -7.31 -7.38 9.67
CA PHE A 385 -5.95 -7.18 10.14
C PHE A 385 -5.59 -8.29 11.12
N ILE A 386 -4.51 -9.01 10.82
CA ILE A 386 -3.94 -10.06 11.66
C ILE A 386 -2.42 -9.88 11.66
N ALA A 387 -1.77 -10.02 12.81
CA ALA A 387 -0.32 -9.98 12.92
C ALA A 387 0.19 -11.13 13.80
N ARG A 388 1.33 -11.71 13.44
CA ARG A 388 2.01 -12.75 14.23
C ARG A 388 3.51 -12.71 14.00
N GLY A 389 4.28 -12.92 15.05
CA GLY A 389 5.73 -13.00 14.98
C GLY A 389 6.38 -12.61 16.28
N PRO A 390 7.71 -12.63 16.36
CA PRO A 390 8.43 -12.39 17.60
C PRO A 390 8.23 -10.99 18.21
N SER A 391 7.74 -10.03 17.43
CA SER A 391 7.46 -8.66 17.88
C SER A 391 5.99 -8.44 18.25
N ILE A 392 5.14 -9.45 18.08
CA ILE A 392 3.67 -9.36 18.18
C ILE A 392 3.18 -10.13 19.38
N ARG A 393 2.23 -9.56 20.12
CA ARG A 393 1.58 -10.20 21.28
C ARG A 393 0.69 -11.36 20.85
N ASP A 394 0.76 -12.45 21.57
CA ASP A 394 -0.06 -13.64 21.32
C ASP A 394 -1.48 -13.48 21.87
N GLY A 395 -2.47 -13.97 21.13
CA GLY A 395 -3.86 -14.10 21.55
C GLY A 395 -4.60 -12.78 21.78
N VAL A 396 -4.15 -11.67 21.21
CA VAL A 396 -4.73 -10.34 21.45
C VAL A 396 -5.76 -9.97 20.38
N VAL A 397 -6.89 -9.41 20.83
CA VAL A 397 -7.89 -8.78 19.96
C VAL A 397 -7.98 -7.30 20.30
N VAL A 398 -7.53 -6.44 19.37
CA VAL A 398 -7.63 -4.98 19.51
C VAL A 398 -8.95 -4.46 18.93
N PRO A 399 -9.40 -3.25 19.31
CA PRO A 399 -10.50 -2.57 18.64
C PRO A 399 -10.28 -2.49 17.14
N ALA A 400 -11.32 -2.12 16.40
CA ALA A 400 -11.17 -1.72 15.00
C ALA A 400 -10.39 -0.42 14.90
N PHE A 401 -9.62 -0.27 13.82
CA PHE A 401 -8.84 0.93 13.53
C PHE A 401 -8.75 1.19 12.02
N ASP A 402 -8.36 2.40 11.66
CA ASP A 402 -8.23 2.81 10.27
C ASP A 402 -7.00 2.18 9.59
N ASN A 403 -7.09 1.89 8.31
CA ASN A 403 -6.00 1.25 7.56
C ASN A 403 -4.70 2.09 7.49
N VAL A 404 -4.79 3.40 7.68
CA VAL A 404 -3.62 4.28 7.77
C VAL A 404 -2.74 4.02 8.99
N ASP A 405 -3.29 3.38 10.04
CA ASP A 405 -2.55 3.00 11.26
C ASP A 405 -1.61 1.81 11.05
N VAL A 406 -1.78 1.05 9.97
CA VAL A 406 -0.88 -0.05 9.64
C VAL A 406 0.53 0.48 9.32
N TYR A 407 0.66 1.65 8.70
CA TYR A 407 1.96 2.23 8.35
C TYR A 407 2.87 2.50 9.57
N PRO A 408 2.43 3.22 10.62
CA PRO A 408 3.28 3.43 11.79
C PRO A 408 3.66 2.10 12.47
N LEU A 409 2.80 1.09 12.46
CA LEU A 409 3.14 -0.26 12.93
C LEU A 409 4.25 -0.88 12.08
N LEU A 410 4.13 -0.87 10.75
CA LEU A 410 5.14 -1.41 9.85
C LEU A 410 6.49 -0.72 10.05
N MET A 411 6.50 0.62 10.17
CA MET A 411 7.73 1.38 10.41
C MET A 411 8.38 1.02 11.74
N ARG A 412 7.57 0.79 12.79
CA ARG A 412 8.05 0.35 14.09
C ARG A 412 8.69 -1.04 14.02
N LEU A 413 8.06 -1.98 13.34
CA LEU A 413 8.59 -3.33 13.11
C LEU A 413 9.88 -3.31 12.30
N VAL A 414 9.93 -2.52 11.23
CA VAL A 414 11.15 -2.31 10.42
C VAL A 414 12.28 -1.67 11.24
N GLY A 415 11.95 -0.90 12.28
CA GLY A 415 12.88 -0.21 13.15
C GLY A 415 13.31 1.16 12.66
N LEU A 416 12.42 1.83 11.91
CA LEU A 416 12.65 3.17 11.36
C LEU A 416 11.56 4.14 11.85
N PRO A 417 11.86 5.43 11.95
CA PRO A 417 10.85 6.44 12.27
C PRO A 417 9.81 6.52 11.14
N ALA A 418 8.53 6.60 11.50
CA ALA A 418 7.47 6.86 10.55
C ALA A 418 7.56 8.30 10.03
N ALA A 419 7.35 8.48 8.73
CA ALA A 419 7.15 9.81 8.15
C ALA A 419 5.81 10.40 8.63
N SER A 420 5.58 11.71 8.37
CA SER A 420 4.29 12.35 8.67
C SER A 420 3.16 11.64 7.96
N ASN A 421 2.20 11.11 8.73
CA ASN A 421 1.10 10.28 8.25
C ASN A 421 -0.23 10.70 8.91
N ASP A 422 -1.32 10.00 8.58
CA ASP A 422 -2.68 10.23 9.10
C ASP A 422 -3.09 9.22 10.18
N GLY A 423 -2.24 8.23 10.49
CA GLY A 423 -2.49 7.25 11.54
C GLY A 423 -2.32 7.87 12.92
N ASP A 424 -3.08 7.39 13.88
CA ASP A 424 -3.04 7.80 15.29
C ASP A 424 -2.28 6.80 16.19
N GLY A 425 -1.91 5.64 15.64
CA GLY A 425 -1.12 4.62 16.32
C GLY A 425 -1.93 3.52 16.97
N ASP A 426 -3.24 3.43 16.75
CA ASP A 426 -4.11 2.39 17.35
C ASP A 426 -3.63 0.96 17.04
N ALA A 427 -3.01 0.75 15.86
CA ALA A 427 -2.41 -0.54 15.50
C ALA A 427 -1.23 -0.95 16.39
N LEU A 428 -0.54 0.00 17.06
CA LEU A 428 0.61 -0.31 17.91
C LEU A 428 0.25 -1.17 19.13
N GLY A 429 -1.03 -1.22 19.52
CA GLY A 429 -1.53 -2.05 20.60
C GLY A 429 -1.30 -3.56 20.40
N VAL A 430 -0.92 -4.01 19.22
CA VAL A 430 -0.59 -5.42 18.94
C VAL A 430 0.87 -5.78 19.27
N LEU A 431 1.74 -4.80 19.51
CA LEU A 431 3.16 -5.01 19.74
C LEU A 431 3.44 -5.54 21.15
N GLU A 432 4.51 -6.33 21.30
CA GLU A 432 5.06 -6.71 22.59
C GLU A 432 5.44 -5.47 23.42
N PRO A 433 5.25 -5.54 24.78
CA PRO A 433 5.60 -4.44 25.66
C PRO A 433 7.06 -3.97 25.47
N GLY A 434 7.26 -2.66 25.36
CA GLY A 434 8.57 -2.04 25.08
C GLY A 434 8.85 -1.80 23.61
N LEU A 435 8.08 -2.40 22.69
CA LEU A 435 8.10 -2.07 21.28
C LEU A 435 7.00 -1.04 20.90
N ASP A 436 6.01 -0.87 21.74
CA ASP A 436 4.88 0.08 21.57
C ASP A 436 5.29 1.56 21.68
N GLY A 437 6.48 1.85 22.23
CA GLY A 437 7.03 3.21 22.32
C GLY A 437 6.39 4.09 23.38
N HIS A 438 5.57 3.53 24.27
CA HIS A 438 5.19 4.21 25.50
C HIS A 438 6.35 4.07 26.52
N PRO A 439 6.79 5.20 27.17
CA PRO A 439 7.84 5.20 28.17
C PRO A 439 7.43 4.43 29.45
#